data_de2eff9fe1b48babe712af5ff4a9b03d
#
_entry.id   de2eff9fe1b48babe712af5ff4a9b03d
#
_cell.length_a   1.000
_cell.length_b   1.000
_cell.length_c   1.000
_cell.angle_alpha   90.00
_cell.angle_beta   90.00
_cell.angle_gamma   90.00
#
_symmetry.space_group_name_H-M   'P 1'
#
loop_
_entity.id
_entity.type
_entity.pdbx_description
1 polymer ?
#
loop_
_entity_poly.entity_id
_entity_poly.type
_entity_poly.pdbx_seq_one_letter_code
_entity_poly.pdbx_strand_id
1 'polypeptide(L)'
;MKILLVRLSSMGDLIHTLPAIEDLARQCPDVELHWLCEAGFADIARLHPFVKKIHVMKWRQWRKHLFQAETWQEIGRLKQALRQEAFDFVLDSQGLIKSACFAKMAKFPIYGLDKNSAREGLAALAYAKTYTVPKGKNAVWRNRELFAQVFGYAMPETQVFGLTVPEAGRLKNLEQPYYAALHATSRDSKLWPVENWRALLQKLNE
;
A
#
# COMPACT_ATOMS: atom_id res chain seq x y z
N MET A 1 1.72 3.31 -20.75
CA MET A 1 1.59 1.98 -20.10
C MET A 1 0.72 2.15 -18.86
N LYS A 2 -0.35 1.34 -18.71
CA LYS A 2 -1.26 1.41 -17.56
C LYS A 2 -1.09 0.19 -16.65
N ILE A 3 -0.87 0.40 -15.36
CA ILE A 3 -0.64 -0.70 -14.41
C ILE A 3 -1.54 -0.60 -13.18
N LEU A 4 -1.84 -1.76 -12.60
CA LEU A 4 -2.51 -1.87 -11.30
C LEU A 4 -1.50 -2.32 -10.25
N LEU A 5 -1.19 -1.45 -9.30
CA LEU A 5 -0.46 -1.82 -8.09
C LEU A 5 -1.42 -2.48 -7.09
N VAL A 6 -1.07 -3.66 -6.60
CA VAL A 6 -1.78 -4.34 -5.51
C VAL A 6 -0.95 -4.27 -4.24
N ARG A 7 -1.38 -3.41 -3.33
CA ARG A 7 -0.87 -3.30 -1.95
C ARG A 7 -2.05 -3.01 -1.04
N LEU A 8 -2.58 -4.05 -0.44
CA LEU A 8 -3.90 -4.00 0.19
C LEU A 8 -3.87 -3.42 1.61
N SER A 9 -2.86 -3.73 2.37
CA SER A 9 -2.69 -3.39 3.80
C SER A 9 -1.26 -3.73 4.26
N SER A 10 -0.78 -3.31 5.42
CA SER A 10 -1.38 -2.40 6.38
C SER A 10 -0.97 -0.96 6.11
N MET A 11 -1.37 0.00 6.97
CA MET A 11 -1.03 1.43 6.82
C MET A 11 0.47 1.64 6.58
N GLY A 12 1.34 1.09 7.45
CA GLY A 12 2.79 1.21 7.30
C GLY A 12 3.31 0.61 6.00
N ASP A 13 2.71 -0.51 5.53
CA ASP A 13 3.13 -1.13 4.28
C ASP A 13 2.79 -0.27 3.06
N LEU A 14 1.66 0.47 3.08
CA LEU A 14 1.33 1.43 2.03
C LEU A 14 2.33 2.59 2.03
N ILE A 15 2.61 3.15 3.22
CA ILE A 15 3.60 4.25 3.37
C ILE A 15 4.97 3.79 2.87
N HIS A 16 5.41 2.60 3.22
CA HIS A 16 6.69 2.02 2.76
C HIS A 16 6.74 1.77 1.24
N THR A 17 5.60 1.82 0.54
CA THR A 17 5.55 1.68 -0.91
C THR A 17 5.67 3.01 -1.65
N LEU A 18 5.37 4.14 -0.99
CA LEU A 18 5.38 5.47 -1.61
C LEU A 18 6.74 5.85 -2.24
N PRO A 19 7.91 5.57 -1.62
CA PRO A 19 9.18 5.87 -2.28
C PRO A 19 9.40 5.10 -3.59
N ALA A 20 8.87 3.89 -3.72
CA ALA A 20 8.93 3.14 -4.96
C ALA A 20 8.03 3.77 -6.05
N ILE A 21 6.90 4.34 -5.66
CA ILE A 21 6.01 5.09 -6.55
C ILE A 21 6.67 6.40 -6.99
N GLU A 22 7.36 7.10 -6.09
CA GLU A 22 8.10 8.32 -6.43
C GLU A 22 9.26 8.03 -7.38
N ASP A 23 10.02 6.94 -7.15
CA ASP A 23 11.04 6.50 -8.09
C ASP A 23 10.43 6.23 -9.48
N LEU A 24 9.32 5.51 -9.53
CA LEU A 24 8.61 5.23 -10.78
C LEU A 24 8.15 6.51 -11.47
N ALA A 25 7.59 7.46 -10.73
CA ALA A 25 7.13 8.74 -11.28
C ALA A 25 8.26 9.54 -11.95
N ARG A 26 9.46 9.47 -11.38
CA ARG A 26 10.64 10.16 -11.91
C ARG A 26 11.30 9.43 -13.08
N GLN A 27 11.35 8.10 -13.01
CA GLN A 27 12.05 7.28 -14.01
C GLN A 27 11.16 6.91 -15.21
N CYS A 28 9.85 6.81 -14.99
CA CYS A 28 8.89 6.40 -16.00
C CYS A 28 7.61 7.26 -15.93
N PRO A 29 7.68 8.57 -16.23
CA PRO A 29 6.56 9.51 -16.04
C PRO A 29 5.32 9.18 -16.88
N ASP A 30 5.47 8.43 -17.97
CA ASP A 30 4.38 8.03 -18.88
C ASP A 30 3.59 6.81 -18.38
N VAL A 31 3.92 6.29 -17.20
CA VAL A 31 3.17 5.18 -16.58
C VAL A 31 1.91 5.73 -15.92
N GLU A 32 0.75 5.18 -16.28
CA GLU A 32 -0.50 5.41 -15.59
C GLU A 32 -0.66 4.40 -14.45
N LEU A 33 -0.49 4.87 -13.21
CA LEU A 33 -0.53 4.05 -12.02
C LEU A 33 -1.91 4.07 -11.36
N HIS A 34 -2.57 2.91 -11.29
CA HIS A 34 -3.72 2.67 -10.44
C HIS A 34 -3.32 1.86 -9.21
N TRP A 35 -4.02 2.03 -8.10
CA TRP A 35 -3.72 1.32 -6.86
C TRP A 35 -4.95 0.62 -6.29
N LEU A 36 -4.86 -0.68 -6.02
CA LEU A 36 -5.86 -1.46 -5.29
C LEU A 36 -5.45 -1.58 -3.82
N CYS A 37 -6.27 -1.04 -2.91
CA CYS A 37 -6.04 -1.12 -1.47
C CYS A 37 -7.34 -1.29 -0.66
N GLU A 38 -7.21 -1.64 0.61
CA GLU A 38 -8.32 -1.71 1.57
C GLU A 38 -8.90 -0.32 1.85
N ALA A 39 -10.22 -0.23 2.00
CA ALA A 39 -10.95 1.03 2.20
C ALA A 39 -10.36 1.94 3.28
N GLY A 40 -9.98 1.36 4.42
CA GLY A 40 -9.41 2.11 5.55
C GLY A 40 -8.02 2.72 5.30
N PHE A 41 -7.41 2.47 4.13
CA PHE A 41 -6.08 2.98 3.78
C PHE A 41 -6.06 3.78 2.47
N ALA A 42 -7.23 3.97 1.84
CA ALA A 42 -7.34 4.65 0.55
C ALA A 42 -6.80 6.09 0.60
N ASP A 43 -6.97 6.79 1.73
CA ASP A 43 -6.49 8.16 1.89
C ASP A 43 -4.96 8.26 1.83
N ILE A 44 -4.24 7.23 2.30
CA ILE A 44 -2.78 7.17 2.18
C ILE A 44 -2.36 7.07 0.71
N ALA A 45 -3.05 6.24 -0.07
CA ALA A 45 -2.76 6.12 -1.49
C ALA A 45 -3.03 7.42 -2.26
N ARG A 46 -4.00 8.25 -1.80
CA ARG A 46 -4.30 9.57 -2.38
C ARG A 46 -3.23 10.62 -2.16
N LEU A 47 -2.37 10.43 -1.16
CA LEU A 47 -1.31 11.40 -0.87
C LEU A 47 -0.23 11.47 -1.97
N HIS A 48 -0.14 10.47 -2.84
CA HIS A 48 0.85 10.48 -3.91
C HIS A 48 0.22 10.92 -5.25
N PRO A 49 0.62 12.07 -5.82
CA PRO A 49 -0.03 12.65 -7.00
C PRO A 49 0.11 11.80 -8.27
N PHE A 50 1.10 10.92 -8.33
CA PHE A 50 1.30 10.00 -9.45
C PHE A 50 0.24 8.89 -9.52
N VAL A 51 -0.47 8.61 -8.41
CA VAL A 51 -1.57 7.63 -8.38
C VAL A 51 -2.80 8.24 -9.04
N LYS A 52 -3.12 7.79 -10.25
CA LYS A 52 -4.24 8.34 -11.04
C LYS A 52 -5.61 7.86 -10.55
N LYS A 53 -5.71 6.61 -10.12
CA LYS A 53 -6.98 6.05 -9.66
C LYS A 53 -6.77 5.04 -8.54
N ILE A 54 -7.65 5.07 -7.56
CA ILE A 54 -7.64 4.12 -6.45
C ILE A 54 -8.87 3.23 -6.58
N HIS A 55 -8.61 1.93 -6.58
CA HIS A 55 -9.64 0.91 -6.50
C HIS A 55 -9.71 0.44 -5.05
N VAL A 56 -10.90 0.52 -4.47
CA VAL A 56 -11.11 0.24 -3.05
C VAL A 56 -11.74 -1.13 -2.88
N MET A 57 -11.12 -1.97 -2.05
CA MET A 57 -11.72 -3.20 -1.58
C MET A 57 -12.09 -3.09 -0.10
N LYS A 58 -13.09 -3.85 0.34
CA LYS A 58 -13.60 -3.84 1.72
C LYS A 58 -13.49 -5.24 2.34
N TRP A 59 -12.36 -5.92 2.19
CA TRP A 59 -12.21 -7.30 2.64
C TRP A 59 -12.49 -7.48 4.13
N ARG A 60 -12.11 -6.52 4.97
CA ARG A 60 -12.37 -6.57 6.42
C ARG A 60 -13.86 -6.60 6.74
N GLN A 61 -14.69 -5.99 5.91
CA GLN A 61 -16.14 -5.99 5.99
C GLN A 61 -16.69 -7.26 5.32
N TRP A 62 -16.32 -7.52 4.06
CA TRP A 62 -16.84 -8.62 3.25
C TRP A 62 -16.67 -9.97 3.91
N ARG A 63 -15.51 -10.26 4.50
CA ARG A 63 -15.24 -11.55 5.18
C ARG A 63 -16.17 -11.84 6.36
N LYS A 64 -16.84 -10.83 6.91
CA LYS A 64 -17.83 -10.99 7.99
C LYS A 64 -19.24 -11.27 7.47
N HIS A 65 -19.47 -11.00 6.17
CA HIS A 65 -20.78 -11.00 5.53
C HIS A 65 -20.80 -11.81 4.22
N LEU A 66 -20.01 -12.89 4.15
CA LEU A 66 -19.88 -13.71 2.94
C LEU A 66 -21.18 -14.39 2.50
N PHE A 67 -22.17 -14.51 3.37
CA PHE A 67 -23.48 -15.09 3.05
C PHE A 67 -24.51 -14.05 2.55
N GLN A 68 -24.15 -12.76 2.51
CA GLN A 68 -25.02 -11.69 2.05
C GLN A 68 -24.83 -11.43 0.55
N ALA A 69 -25.93 -11.30 -0.18
CA ALA A 69 -25.91 -11.05 -1.63
C ALA A 69 -25.24 -9.71 -1.98
N GLU A 70 -25.41 -8.71 -1.14
CA GLU A 70 -24.83 -7.38 -1.26
C GLU A 70 -23.30 -7.43 -1.30
N THR A 71 -22.70 -8.32 -0.47
CA THR A 71 -21.24 -8.53 -0.45
C THR A 71 -20.74 -8.99 -1.82
N TRP A 72 -21.41 -9.96 -2.41
CA TRP A 72 -21.03 -10.49 -3.74
C TRP A 72 -21.28 -9.49 -4.87
N GLN A 73 -22.30 -8.65 -4.74
CA GLN A 73 -22.54 -7.54 -5.67
C GLN A 73 -21.41 -6.50 -5.61
N GLU A 74 -20.97 -6.11 -4.40
CA GLU A 74 -19.81 -5.19 -4.24
C GLU A 74 -18.52 -5.80 -4.82
N ILE A 75 -18.25 -7.07 -4.54
CA ILE A 75 -17.11 -7.81 -5.11
C ILE A 75 -17.22 -7.85 -6.64
N GLY A 76 -18.41 -8.11 -7.16
CA GLY A 76 -18.68 -8.12 -8.60
C GLY A 76 -18.43 -6.77 -9.26
N ARG A 77 -18.87 -5.67 -8.64
CA ARG A 77 -18.61 -4.30 -9.11
C ARG A 77 -17.11 -3.98 -9.14
N LEU A 78 -16.37 -4.31 -8.08
CA LEU A 78 -14.92 -4.13 -8.07
C LEU A 78 -14.25 -4.91 -9.20
N LYS A 79 -14.60 -6.19 -9.34
CA LYS A 79 -14.07 -7.06 -10.39
C LYS A 79 -14.35 -6.51 -11.80
N GLN A 80 -15.56 -6.01 -12.03
CA GLN A 80 -15.92 -5.38 -13.29
C GLN A 80 -15.11 -4.11 -13.53
N ALA A 81 -15.03 -3.22 -12.54
CA ALA A 81 -14.25 -1.99 -12.63
C ALA A 81 -12.77 -2.24 -12.96
N LEU A 82 -12.15 -3.23 -12.30
CA LEU A 82 -10.75 -3.59 -12.58
C LEU A 82 -10.55 -4.11 -14.01
N ARG A 83 -11.50 -4.89 -14.54
CA ARG A 83 -11.40 -5.47 -15.90
C ARG A 83 -11.61 -4.44 -17.01
N GLN A 84 -12.39 -3.40 -16.75
CA GLN A 84 -12.67 -2.33 -17.71
C GLN A 84 -11.48 -1.39 -17.94
N GLU A 85 -10.50 -1.38 -17.02
CA GLU A 85 -9.36 -0.45 -17.09
C GLU A 85 -8.31 -0.80 -18.14
N ALA A 86 -8.32 -2.01 -18.69
CA ALA A 86 -7.37 -2.47 -19.69
C ALA A 86 -5.90 -2.26 -19.27
N PHE A 87 -5.52 -2.85 -18.13
CA PHE A 87 -4.14 -2.80 -17.65
C PHE A 87 -3.19 -3.62 -18.53
N ASP A 88 -1.97 -3.13 -18.72
CA ASP A 88 -0.91 -3.92 -19.34
C ASP A 88 -0.49 -5.09 -18.43
N PHE A 89 -0.40 -4.85 -17.12
CA PHE A 89 -0.17 -5.87 -16.09
C PHE A 89 -0.58 -5.39 -14.70
N VAL A 90 -0.61 -6.33 -13.77
CA VAL A 90 -0.84 -6.10 -12.34
C VAL A 90 0.47 -6.31 -11.59
N LEU A 91 0.91 -5.38 -10.76
CA LEU A 91 2.07 -5.54 -9.88
C LEU A 91 1.59 -5.84 -8.45
N ASP A 92 1.75 -7.09 -8.01
CA ASP A 92 1.53 -7.47 -6.62
C ASP A 92 2.82 -7.28 -5.80
N SER A 93 2.93 -6.13 -5.13
CA SER A 93 4.06 -5.81 -4.26
C SER A 93 3.91 -6.37 -2.84
N GLN A 94 2.77 -6.99 -2.51
CA GLN A 94 2.50 -7.51 -1.16
C GLN A 94 3.02 -8.93 -0.95
N GLY A 95 2.90 -9.80 -1.98
CA GLY A 95 3.40 -11.17 -1.91
C GLY A 95 2.68 -12.05 -0.90
N LEU A 96 1.34 -11.92 -0.81
CA LEU A 96 0.45 -12.76 0.00
C LEU A 96 -0.53 -13.50 -0.91
N ILE A 97 -0.97 -14.69 -0.51
CA ILE A 97 -2.02 -15.45 -1.22
C ILE A 97 -3.26 -14.56 -1.40
N LYS A 98 -3.63 -13.83 -0.34
CA LYS A 98 -4.75 -12.90 -0.41
C LYS A 98 -4.56 -11.83 -1.49
N SER A 99 -3.40 -11.17 -1.57
CA SER A 99 -3.15 -10.14 -2.58
C SER A 99 -3.16 -10.72 -3.99
N ALA A 100 -2.59 -11.89 -4.18
CA ALA A 100 -2.62 -12.63 -5.44
C ALA A 100 -4.06 -12.97 -5.88
N CYS A 101 -4.94 -13.37 -4.96
CA CYS A 101 -6.36 -13.60 -5.26
C CYS A 101 -7.06 -12.32 -5.74
N PHE A 102 -6.82 -11.19 -5.10
CA PHE A 102 -7.38 -9.91 -5.55
C PHE A 102 -6.78 -9.44 -6.88
N ALA A 103 -5.47 -9.63 -7.08
CA ALA A 103 -4.81 -9.34 -8.35
C ALA A 103 -5.43 -10.12 -9.52
N LYS A 104 -5.77 -11.41 -9.34
CA LYS A 104 -6.44 -12.25 -10.34
C LYS A 104 -7.81 -11.73 -10.76
N MET A 105 -8.47 -10.89 -9.95
CA MET A 105 -9.78 -10.34 -10.31
C MET A 105 -9.72 -9.43 -11.54
N ALA A 106 -8.59 -8.78 -11.77
CA ALA A 106 -8.37 -7.90 -12.92
C ALA A 106 -8.27 -8.66 -14.26
N LYS A 107 -7.85 -9.94 -14.24
CA LYS A 107 -7.63 -10.79 -15.43
C LYS A 107 -6.51 -10.33 -16.37
N PHE A 108 -5.49 -9.68 -15.85
CA PHE A 108 -4.27 -9.31 -16.57
C PHE A 108 -3.07 -10.11 -16.03
N PRO A 109 -1.94 -10.18 -16.76
CA PRO A 109 -0.72 -10.79 -16.26
C PRO A 109 -0.30 -10.19 -14.92
N ILE A 110 0.06 -11.02 -13.95
CA ILE A 110 0.46 -10.56 -12.62
C ILE A 110 1.98 -10.69 -12.52
N TYR A 111 2.65 -9.63 -12.10
CA TYR A 111 4.06 -9.58 -11.78
C TYR A 111 4.22 -9.42 -10.26
N GLY A 112 5.25 -10.02 -9.68
CA GLY A 112 5.45 -9.93 -8.25
C GLY A 112 6.74 -10.59 -7.76
N LEU A 113 6.88 -10.73 -6.46
CA LEU A 113 8.03 -11.36 -5.82
C LEU A 113 8.05 -12.88 -6.07
N ASP A 114 9.23 -13.46 -6.27
CA ASP A 114 9.38 -14.90 -6.37
C ASP A 114 9.05 -15.62 -5.05
N LYS A 115 9.02 -16.96 -5.09
CA LYS A 115 8.68 -17.80 -3.92
C LYS A 115 9.59 -17.58 -2.70
N ASN A 116 10.85 -17.21 -2.93
CA ASN A 116 11.81 -17.00 -1.87
C ASN A 116 11.75 -15.58 -1.29
N SER A 117 11.34 -14.63 -2.12
CA SER A 117 11.22 -13.21 -1.77
C SER A 117 9.84 -12.84 -1.22
N ALA A 118 8.78 -13.48 -1.69
CA ALA A 118 7.43 -13.23 -1.22
C ALA A 118 7.27 -13.59 0.28
N ARG A 119 6.35 -12.89 0.96
CA ARG A 119 6.02 -13.20 2.35
C ARG A 119 5.35 -14.57 2.48
N GLU A 120 4.47 -14.90 1.54
CA GLU A 120 3.87 -16.22 1.37
C GLU A 120 4.27 -16.73 -0.02
N GLY A 121 5.26 -17.64 -0.07
CA GLY A 121 5.85 -18.11 -1.33
C GLY A 121 4.86 -18.72 -2.32
N LEU A 122 3.74 -19.27 -1.83
CA LEU A 122 2.67 -19.81 -2.67
C LEU A 122 1.98 -18.73 -3.54
N ALA A 123 2.04 -17.46 -3.15
CA ALA A 123 1.51 -16.37 -3.96
C ALA A 123 2.16 -16.30 -5.34
N ALA A 124 3.44 -16.66 -5.43
CA ALA A 124 4.22 -16.65 -6.68
C ALA A 124 3.66 -17.59 -7.75
N LEU A 125 2.89 -18.62 -7.38
CA LEU A 125 2.22 -19.52 -8.33
C LEU A 125 1.13 -18.81 -9.16
N ALA A 126 0.70 -17.63 -8.72
CA ALA A 126 -0.28 -16.82 -9.43
C ALA A 126 0.35 -15.85 -10.44
N TYR A 127 1.67 -15.67 -10.41
CA TYR A 127 2.37 -14.63 -11.16
C TYR A 127 2.89 -15.15 -12.50
N ALA A 128 2.66 -14.36 -13.55
CA ALA A 128 3.19 -14.61 -14.88
C ALA A 128 4.69 -14.28 -14.96
N LYS A 129 5.16 -13.33 -14.12
CA LYS A 129 6.57 -12.97 -14.01
C LYS A 129 6.93 -12.69 -12.55
N THR A 130 8.08 -13.23 -12.14
CA THR A 130 8.55 -13.10 -10.75
C THR A 130 9.93 -12.46 -10.70
N TYR A 131 10.20 -11.77 -9.57
CA TYR A 131 11.43 -11.04 -9.35
C TYR A 131 12.02 -11.41 -7.99
N THR A 132 13.35 -11.55 -7.95
CA THR A 132 14.07 -11.91 -6.72
C THR A 132 14.50 -10.65 -5.99
N VAL A 133 14.00 -10.48 -4.75
CA VAL A 133 14.33 -9.36 -3.87
C VAL A 133 14.70 -9.89 -2.50
N PRO A 134 15.93 -9.63 -1.99
CA PRO A 134 16.40 -10.18 -0.71
C PRO A 134 15.50 -9.84 0.49
N LYS A 135 15.23 -10.83 1.35
CA LYS A 135 14.42 -10.65 2.58
C LYS A 135 15.11 -9.82 3.67
N GLY A 136 16.44 -9.80 3.71
CA GLY A 136 17.24 -9.13 4.75
C GLY A 136 17.26 -7.60 4.68
N LYS A 137 16.63 -7.00 3.67
CA LYS A 137 16.51 -5.55 3.52
C LYS A 137 15.21 -5.03 4.11
N ASN A 138 15.17 -3.74 4.48
CA ASN A 138 13.96 -3.09 4.98
C ASN A 138 12.85 -3.01 3.91
N ALA A 139 11.61 -2.78 4.35
CA ALA A 139 10.44 -2.81 3.48
C ALA A 139 10.48 -1.74 2.38
N VAL A 140 11.00 -0.54 2.66
CA VAL A 140 11.12 0.54 1.67
C VAL A 140 12.07 0.14 0.56
N TRP A 141 13.28 -0.31 0.92
CA TRP A 141 14.27 -0.77 -0.05
C TRP A 141 13.72 -1.89 -0.92
N ARG A 142 13.05 -2.86 -0.31
CA ARG A 142 12.48 -4.01 -1.04
C ARG A 142 11.39 -3.62 -2.04
N ASN A 143 10.53 -2.66 -1.69
CA ASN A 143 9.54 -2.14 -2.63
C ASN A 143 10.22 -1.41 -3.80
N ARG A 144 11.19 -0.55 -3.51
CA ARG A 144 11.94 0.20 -4.53
C ARG A 144 12.69 -0.75 -5.49
N GLU A 145 13.35 -1.77 -4.95
CA GLU A 145 14.06 -2.79 -5.74
C GLU A 145 13.11 -3.58 -6.64
N LEU A 146 11.94 -3.99 -6.12
CA LEU A 146 10.94 -4.66 -6.94
C LEU A 146 10.50 -3.78 -8.12
N PHE A 147 10.20 -2.52 -7.87
CA PHE A 147 9.80 -1.59 -8.93
C PHE A 147 10.94 -1.37 -9.94
N ALA A 148 12.16 -1.17 -9.47
CA ALA A 148 13.32 -0.99 -10.34
C ALA A 148 13.49 -2.17 -11.30
N GLN A 149 13.40 -3.41 -10.80
CA GLN A 149 13.48 -4.61 -11.63
C GLN A 149 12.30 -4.76 -12.60
N VAL A 150 11.07 -4.43 -12.17
CA VAL A 150 9.86 -4.53 -12.99
C VAL A 150 9.90 -3.55 -14.16
N PHE A 151 10.32 -2.33 -13.91
CA PHE A 151 10.30 -1.24 -14.89
C PHE A 151 11.64 -1.00 -15.60
N GLY A 152 12.71 -1.71 -15.18
CA GLY A 152 14.01 -1.71 -15.86
C GLY A 152 14.84 -0.44 -15.62
N TYR A 153 14.69 0.23 -14.47
CA TYR A 153 15.53 1.36 -14.10
C TYR A 153 16.50 1.01 -12.96
N ALA A 154 17.59 1.76 -12.84
CA ALA A 154 18.48 1.67 -11.68
C ALA A 154 17.84 2.37 -10.47
N MET A 155 17.76 1.68 -9.32
CA MET A 155 17.19 2.26 -8.11
C MET A 155 17.98 3.52 -7.69
N PRO A 156 17.33 4.70 -7.57
CA PRO A 156 18.01 5.93 -7.18
C PRO A 156 18.61 5.83 -5.77
N GLU A 157 19.73 6.52 -5.51
CA GLU A 157 20.34 6.57 -4.17
C GLU A 157 19.44 7.31 -3.18
N THR A 158 18.88 8.44 -3.59
CA THR A 158 18.01 9.27 -2.74
C THR A 158 16.63 8.64 -2.60
N GLN A 159 16.15 8.55 -1.35
CA GLN A 159 14.81 8.09 -1.03
C GLN A 159 13.89 9.29 -0.78
N VAL A 160 12.82 9.40 -1.57
CA VAL A 160 11.79 10.45 -1.42
C VAL A 160 10.41 9.79 -1.38
N PHE A 161 9.50 10.33 -0.56
CA PHE A 161 8.16 9.78 -0.42
C PHE A 161 7.15 10.34 -1.44
N GLY A 162 7.43 11.49 -2.04
CA GLY A 162 6.58 12.12 -3.06
C GLY A 162 5.18 12.52 -2.59
N LEU A 163 5.03 12.76 -1.28
CA LEU A 163 3.73 13.07 -0.70
C LEU A 163 3.30 14.51 -0.97
N THR A 164 2.05 14.68 -1.39
CA THR A 164 1.35 15.96 -1.33
C THR A 164 0.35 15.87 -0.19
N VAL A 165 0.67 16.53 0.92
CA VAL A 165 -0.28 16.63 2.04
C VAL A 165 -1.29 17.72 1.65
N PRO A 166 -2.61 17.43 1.57
CA PRO A 166 -3.62 18.45 1.43
C PRO A 166 -3.41 19.49 2.53
N GLU A 167 -3.68 20.76 2.26
CA GLU A 167 -3.79 21.75 3.34
C GLU A 167 -4.83 21.22 4.33
N ALA A 168 -4.35 20.44 5.27
CA ALA A 168 -5.16 19.97 6.38
C ALA A 168 -5.62 21.23 7.08
N GLY A 169 -6.93 21.39 7.20
CA GLY A 169 -7.47 22.47 7.98
C GLY A 169 -6.69 22.50 9.29
N ARG A 170 -5.96 23.58 9.55
CA ARG A 170 -5.22 23.75 10.79
C ARG A 170 -6.16 23.37 11.91
N LEU A 171 -5.74 22.45 12.78
CA LEU A 171 -6.53 22.15 13.96
C LEU A 171 -6.82 23.50 14.60
N LYS A 172 -8.08 23.93 14.52
CA LYS A 172 -8.51 25.19 15.10
C LYS A 172 -8.17 25.11 16.58
N ASN A 173 -7.44 26.10 17.13
CA ASN A 173 -6.99 26.22 18.51
C ASN A 173 -5.70 25.51 18.92
N LEU A 174 -4.82 25.11 17.99
CA LEU A 174 -3.43 24.84 18.34
C LEU A 174 -2.62 26.14 18.28
N GLU A 175 -2.64 26.87 19.38
CA GLU A 175 -1.74 27.98 19.65
C GLU A 175 -0.46 27.41 20.21
N GLN A 176 0.53 27.16 19.40
CA GLN A 176 1.98 27.02 19.64
C GLN A 176 2.50 26.42 20.96
N PRO A 177 3.68 25.85 20.92
CA PRO A 177 4.01 24.63 20.22
C PRO A 177 3.29 23.43 20.83
N TYR A 178 2.99 22.41 20.05
CA TYR A 178 2.29 21.23 20.54
C TYR A 178 3.08 19.94 20.31
N TYR A 179 2.79 18.92 21.11
CA TYR A 179 3.29 17.56 20.92
C TYR A 179 2.20 16.68 20.37
N ALA A 180 2.49 15.89 19.33
CA ALA A 180 1.59 14.89 18.79
C ALA A 180 1.93 13.51 19.39
N ALA A 181 1.08 12.96 20.24
CA ALA A 181 1.25 11.64 20.84
C ALA A 181 0.52 10.58 20.03
N LEU A 182 1.27 9.69 19.32
CA LEU A 182 0.72 8.57 18.57
C LEU A 182 0.64 7.33 19.47
N HIS A 183 -0.43 7.23 20.26
CA HIS A 183 -0.58 6.22 21.31
C HIS A 183 -1.31 4.94 20.86
N ALA A 184 -2.01 4.96 19.72
CA ALA A 184 -2.85 3.85 19.27
C ALA A 184 -2.14 2.92 18.29
N THR A 185 -2.34 1.61 18.43
CA THR A 185 -1.87 0.58 17.52
C THR A 185 -2.88 -0.56 17.41
N SER A 186 -2.73 -1.40 16.39
CA SER A 186 -3.61 -2.55 16.16
C SER A 186 -3.33 -3.78 17.03
N ARG A 187 -2.31 -3.73 17.88
CA ARG A 187 -1.90 -4.85 18.75
C ARG A 187 -1.57 -4.34 20.14
N ASP A 188 -2.17 -4.94 21.16
CA ASP A 188 -1.95 -4.58 22.57
C ASP A 188 -0.48 -4.70 22.98
N SER A 189 0.26 -5.68 22.43
CA SER A 189 1.70 -5.86 22.68
C SER A 189 2.59 -4.70 22.18
N LYS A 190 2.02 -3.76 21.44
CA LYS A 190 2.70 -2.54 20.96
C LYS A 190 2.21 -1.28 21.66
N LEU A 191 1.26 -1.40 22.57
CA LEU A 191 0.79 -0.27 23.37
C LEU A 191 1.83 0.06 24.45
N TRP A 192 2.15 1.33 24.58
CA TRP A 192 2.95 1.81 25.68
C TRP A 192 2.04 2.03 26.88
N PRO A 193 2.42 1.62 28.13
CA PRO A 193 1.58 1.76 29.32
C PRO A 193 1.13 3.20 29.56
N VAL A 194 -0.10 3.36 30.06
CA VAL A 194 -0.70 4.68 30.29
C VAL A 194 0.12 5.51 31.29
N GLU A 195 0.69 4.84 32.29
CA GLU A 195 1.54 5.45 33.32
C GLU A 195 2.77 6.11 32.70
N ASN A 196 3.38 5.47 31.70
CA ASN A 196 4.54 5.99 30.99
C ASN A 196 4.15 7.22 30.16
N TRP A 197 2.97 7.20 29.50
CA TRP A 197 2.45 8.38 28.81
C TRP A 197 2.23 9.56 29.75
N ARG A 198 1.68 9.32 30.95
CA ARG A 198 1.48 10.35 31.97
C ARG A 198 2.81 10.96 32.40
N ALA A 199 3.80 10.11 32.73
CA ALA A 199 5.11 10.58 33.14
C ALA A 199 5.82 11.40 32.04
N LEU A 200 5.69 10.98 30.77
CA LEU A 200 6.23 11.76 29.65
C LEU A 200 5.56 13.11 29.51
N LEU A 201 4.22 13.16 29.53
CA LEU A 201 3.47 14.41 29.38
C LEU A 201 3.74 15.40 30.53
N GLN A 202 3.94 14.92 31.75
CA GLN A 202 4.36 15.78 32.88
C GLN A 202 5.70 16.43 32.60
N LYS A 203 6.72 15.67 32.16
CA LYS A 203 8.03 16.19 31.83
C LYS A 203 8.07 17.15 30.63
N LEU A 204 7.12 17.03 29.70
CA LEU A 204 7.03 17.91 28.54
C LEU A 204 6.33 19.24 28.87
N ASN A 205 5.61 19.33 29.99
CA ASN A 205 4.93 20.54 30.45
C ASN A 205 5.76 21.34 31.51
N GLU A 206 6.90 20.82 31.96
CA GLU A 206 7.91 21.49 32.77
C GLU A 206 8.85 22.32 31.87
#